data_c183261435e7a2e2ec8dfb06f74c7a94
#
_entry.id   c183261435e7a2e2ec8dfb06f74c7a94
#
_cell.length_a   1.000
_cell.length_b   1.000
_cell.length_c   1.000
_cell.angle_alpha   90.00
_cell.angle_beta   90.00
_cell.angle_gamma   90.00
#
_symmetry.space_group_name_H-M   'P 1'
#
loop_
_entity.id
_entity.type
_entity.pdbx_description
1 polymer ?
#
loop_
_entity_poly.entity_id
_entity_poly.type
_entity_poly.pdbx_seq_one_letter_code
_entity_poly.pdbx_strand_id
1 'polypeptide(L)'
;MRDIGSIIESARERQGLSRAELAAALNVSAQTVAKWENDTALPNAENLVALIKMLNIDFSGPAGKEPPSYNSMGSIREIFKIGRGPSSSHTIGPERACLRFRSLYPDADSYRVVLYGSLAKTGKGHGSDTVIKKTLSPAETLVEFDPITPTPHPNTMDMQAFRGGELLGSVRVLSIGGGNVLFGDEVCSSPVVYPHSSFSEISRYCAEKDIALWQYVRENEDSELWDYLLDVWRHMKSAVQRGLRDEGILPGGLSVHKKAKQLFEATHIDESAETRENRLICAYAFAVSEQNASGETIVTSPTCGSAGVLPAVLYYEQQKHGYTDEQILRAIATAGIIGNIIKTNASISGAECGCQAEIGSACAMAAAALGALFELNTDKIEYAAEIALEHHLGLTCDPVCGLVQIPCIERNAVAAMRAINSVSLASLLWNTRKISFDNIVETMKETGHDLLPIYRETAEGGMAKNYNPIKK
;
A
#
# COMPACT_ATOMS: atom_id res chain seq x y z
N MET A 1 -31.27 -7.95 -3.79
CA MET A 1 -31.10 -8.20 -2.35
C MET A 1 -30.74 -9.66 -2.25
N ARG A 2 -29.63 -10.06 -1.69
CA ARG A 2 -29.32 -11.48 -1.53
C ARG A 2 -30.12 -12.01 -0.35
N ASP A 3 -30.69 -13.18 -0.53
CA ASP A 3 -31.48 -13.85 0.46
C ASP A 3 -30.48 -14.34 1.55
N ILE A 4 -30.68 -13.86 2.78
CA ILE A 4 -29.86 -14.23 3.96
C ILE A 4 -29.89 -15.76 4.14
N GLY A 5 -31.01 -16.38 3.75
CA GLY A 5 -31.20 -17.82 3.82
C GLY A 5 -30.19 -18.61 3.01
N SER A 6 -29.91 -18.22 1.77
CA SER A 6 -28.94 -18.90 0.91
C SER A 6 -27.50 -18.80 1.45
N ILE A 7 -27.19 -17.71 2.17
CA ILE A 7 -25.89 -17.52 2.81
C ILE A 7 -25.74 -18.48 4.01
N ILE A 8 -26.78 -18.59 4.84
CA ILE A 8 -26.81 -19.48 6.00
C ILE A 8 -26.69 -20.95 5.54
N GLU A 9 -27.49 -21.36 4.53
CA GLU A 9 -27.46 -22.71 3.98
C GLU A 9 -26.06 -23.07 3.45
N SER A 10 -25.50 -22.23 2.58
CA SER A 10 -24.17 -22.46 2.00
C SER A 10 -23.05 -22.50 3.05
N ALA A 11 -23.14 -21.67 4.10
CA ALA A 11 -22.15 -21.67 5.18
C ALA A 11 -22.26 -22.91 6.07
N ARG A 12 -23.48 -23.38 6.36
CA ARG A 12 -23.74 -24.62 7.09
C ARG A 12 -23.19 -25.84 6.32
N GLU A 13 -23.45 -25.93 5.03
CA GLU A 13 -23.01 -27.03 4.18
C GLU A 13 -21.49 -27.07 4.03
N ARG A 14 -20.83 -25.93 3.92
CA ARG A 14 -19.36 -25.86 3.91
C ARG A 14 -18.72 -26.43 5.17
N GLN A 15 -19.42 -26.34 6.32
CA GLN A 15 -18.94 -26.92 7.57
C GLN A 15 -19.42 -28.36 7.79
N GLY A 16 -20.12 -28.96 6.84
CA GLY A 16 -20.62 -30.31 6.92
C GLY A 16 -21.72 -30.52 7.97
N LEU A 17 -22.38 -29.43 8.44
CA LEU A 17 -23.40 -29.52 9.48
C LEU A 17 -24.78 -29.80 8.88
N SER A 18 -25.54 -30.69 9.51
CA SER A 18 -26.98 -30.83 9.25
C SER A 18 -27.79 -29.68 9.87
N ARG A 19 -29.00 -29.43 9.37
CA ARG A 19 -29.91 -28.45 9.98
C ARG A 19 -30.22 -28.76 11.45
N ALA A 20 -30.25 -30.04 11.83
CA ALA A 20 -30.47 -30.46 13.21
C ALA A 20 -29.28 -30.12 14.13
N GLU A 21 -28.07 -30.33 13.67
CA GLU A 21 -26.85 -29.98 14.42
C GLU A 21 -26.70 -28.48 14.61
N LEU A 22 -26.94 -27.68 13.55
CA LEU A 22 -26.95 -26.24 13.64
C LEU A 22 -28.04 -25.74 14.60
N ALA A 23 -29.23 -26.31 14.52
CA ALA A 23 -30.33 -25.95 15.40
C ALA A 23 -30.06 -26.26 16.87
N ALA A 24 -29.46 -27.43 17.16
CA ALA A 24 -29.04 -27.80 18.51
C ALA A 24 -28.01 -26.83 19.08
N ALA A 25 -27.04 -26.43 18.29
CA ALA A 25 -25.99 -25.50 18.70
C ALA A 25 -26.52 -24.08 18.96
N LEU A 26 -27.59 -23.65 18.26
CA LEU A 26 -28.23 -22.34 18.44
C LEU A 26 -29.46 -22.39 19.41
N ASN A 27 -29.71 -23.55 20.02
CA ASN A 27 -30.87 -23.77 20.88
C ASN A 27 -32.21 -23.38 20.25
N VAL A 28 -32.39 -23.73 18.97
CA VAL A 28 -33.61 -23.51 18.19
C VAL A 28 -34.12 -24.84 17.57
N SER A 29 -35.27 -24.84 16.92
CA SER A 29 -35.74 -26.04 16.20
C SER A 29 -35.10 -26.14 14.79
N ALA A 30 -34.92 -27.36 14.27
CA ALA A 30 -34.45 -27.57 12.89
C ALA A 30 -35.42 -26.92 11.87
N GLN A 31 -36.72 -26.82 12.22
CA GLN A 31 -37.70 -26.13 11.41
C GLN A 31 -37.47 -24.61 11.39
N THR A 32 -36.94 -24.03 12.47
CA THR A 32 -36.56 -22.61 12.53
C THR A 32 -35.35 -22.34 11.61
N VAL A 33 -34.34 -23.19 11.62
CA VAL A 33 -33.19 -23.10 10.69
C VAL A 33 -33.67 -23.21 9.24
N ALA A 34 -34.56 -24.17 8.93
CA ALA A 34 -35.14 -24.31 7.60
C ALA A 34 -35.91 -23.08 7.14
N LYS A 35 -36.62 -22.39 8.04
CA LYS A 35 -37.32 -21.12 7.73
C LYS A 35 -36.33 -20.00 7.41
N TRP A 36 -35.21 -19.94 8.09
CA TRP A 36 -34.16 -18.96 7.81
C TRP A 36 -33.50 -19.23 6.46
N GLU A 37 -33.15 -20.49 6.17
CA GLU A 37 -32.50 -20.88 4.89
C GLU A 37 -33.44 -20.67 3.68
N ASN A 38 -34.76 -20.76 3.87
CA ASN A 38 -35.74 -20.50 2.82
C ASN A 38 -36.27 -19.05 2.80
N ASP A 39 -35.68 -18.13 3.55
CA ASP A 39 -36.08 -16.72 3.70
C ASP A 39 -37.57 -16.51 4.10
N THR A 40 -38.18 -17.52 4.72
CA THR A 40 -39.55 -17.42 5.23
C THR A 40 -39.65 -16.82 6.63
N ALA A 41 -38.50 -16.68 7.32
CA ALA A 41 -38.29 -15.94 8.55
C ALA A 41 -36.86 -15.45 8.64
N LEU A 42 -36.62 -14.35 9.37
CA LEU A 42 -35.26 -13.89 9.65
C LEU A 42 -34.80 -14.33 11.04
N PRO A 43 -33.52 -14.64 11.25
CA PRO A 43 -32.95 -14.80 12.59
C PRO A 43 -33.11 -13.51 13.37
N ASN A 44 -33.34 -13.60 14.68
CA ASN A 44 -33.25 -12.44 15.56
C ASN A 44 -31.75 -12.03 15.71
N ALA A 45 -31.49 -10.87 16.31
CA ALA A 45 -30.15 -10.32 16.42
C ALA A 45 -29.17 -11.26 17.14
N GLU A 46 -29.60 -11.96 18.20
CA GLU A 46 -28.76 -12.90 18.95
C GLU A 46 -28.40 -14.12 18.11
N ASN A 47 -29.39 -14.71 17.42
CA ASN A 47 -29.17 -15.85 16.55
C ASN A 47 -28.33 -15.48 15.31
N LEU A 48 -28.50 -14.26 14.78
CA LEU A 48 -27.69 -13.78 13.67
C LEU A 48 -26.21 -13.66 14.06
N VAL A 49 -25.91 -13.07 15.22
CA VAL A 49 -24.54 -12.99 15.75
C VAL A 49 -23.95 -14.37 16.02
N ALA A 50 -24.74 -15.30 16.56
CA ALA A 50 -24.31 -16.68 16.81
C ALA A 50 -24.04 -17.43 15.49
N LEU A 51 -24.89 -17.26 14.46
CA LEU A 51 -24.69 -17.82 13.12
C LEU A 51 -23.42 -17.29 12.46
N ILE A 52 -23.17 -15.97 12.53
CA ILE A 52 -21.95 -15.33 12.00
C ILE A 52 -20.71 -15.96 12.61
N LYS A 53 -20.67 -16.06 13.94
CA LYS A 53 -19.51 -16.63 14.67
C LYS A 53 -19.33 -18.11 14.41
N MET A 54 -20.41 -18.88 14.44
CA MET A 54 -20.34 -20.33 14.34
C MET A 54 -20.06 -20.81 12.93
N LEU A 55 -20.68 -20.21 11.93
CA LEU A 55 -20.56 -20.60 10.53
C LEU A 55 -19.47 -19.79 9.80
N ASN A 56 -18.75 -18.91 10.50
CA ASN A 56 -17.76 -17.99 9.95
C ASN A 56 -18.29 -17.24 8.71
N ILE A 57 -19.52 -16.66 8.85
CA ILE A 57 -20.18 -15.96 7.75
C ILE A 57 -19.61 -14.57 7.64
N ASP A 58 -19.01 -14.27 6.48
CA ASP A 58 -18.58 -12.93 6.14
C ASP A 58 -19.64 -12.24 5.26
N PHE A 59 -20.22 -11.15 5.76
CA PHE A 59 -21.19 -10.33 5.02
C PHE A 59 -20.56 -9.19 4.22
N SER A 60 -19.23 -9.06 4.24
CA SER A 60 -18.51 -7.93 3.61
C SER A 60 -18.34 -8.05 2.09
N GLY A 61 -18.79 -9.13 1.45
CA GLY A 61 -18.62 -9.36 0.02
C GLY A 61 -19.82 -9.94 -0.72
N PRO A 62 -19.89 -9.80 -2.06
CA PRO A 62 -20.93 -10.39 -2.89
C PRO A 62 -20.80 -11.93 -2.91
N ALA A 63 -21.75 -12.68 -2.32
CA ALA A 63 -21.80 -14.14 -2.39
C ALA A 63 -22.01 -14.60 -3.84
N GLY A 64 -21.12 -15.40 -4.38
CA GLY A 64 -21.38 -16.12 -5.61
C GLY A 64 -20.34 -16.05 -6.73
N LYS A 65 -19.10 -15.80 -6.41
CA LYS A 65 -17.89 -16.37 -7.06
C LYS A 65 -16.89 -16.55 -5.93
N GLU A 66 -16.29 -17.73 -5.81
CA GLU A 66 -15.01 -17.82 -5.12
C GLU A 66 -14.17 -16.66 -5.64
N PRO A 67 -13.54 -15.85 -4.76
CA PRO A 67 -12.53 -14.94 -5.28
C PRO A 67 -11.62 -15.80 -6.14
N PRO A 68 -11.19 -15.33 -7.34
CA PRO A 68 -10.26 -16.09 -8.14
C PRO A 68 -9.14 -16.50 -7.19
N SER A 69 -8.82 -17.78 -7.16
CA SER A 69 -7.77 -18.33 -6.30
C SER A 69 -6.55 -17.43 -6.48
N TYR A 70 -6.19 -16.68 -5.42
CA TYR A 70 -5.09 -15.72 -5.45
C TYR A 70 -3.74 -16.47 -5.48
N ASN A 71 -3.56 -17.34 -6.48
CA ASN A 71 -2.34 -18.11 -6.67
C ASN A 71 -1.44 -17.48 -7.73
N SER A 72 -1.67 -16.21 -8.09
CA SER A 72 -0.90 -15.58 -9.16
C SER A 72 -0.71 -14.08 -8.91
N MET A 73 0.50 -13.59 -9.12
CA MET A 73 0.85 -12.19 -8.92
C MET A 73 1.04 -11.46 -10.26
N GLY A 74 0.70 -10.17 -10.29
CA GLY A 74 0.98 -9.27 -11.40
C GLY A 74 2.47 -8.85 -11.45
N SER A 75 2.83 -8.01 -12.42
CA SER A 75 4.19 -7.49 -12.58
C SER A 75 4.65 -6.64 -11.39
N ILE A 76 5.95 -6.68 -11.06
CA ILE A 76 6.56 -5.78 -10.06
C ILE A 76 6.56 -4.31 -10.50
N ARG A 77 6.27 -4.00 -11.77
CA ARG A 77 5.98 -2.63 -12.22
C ARG A 77 4.83 -2.00 -11.46
N GLU A 78 3.93 -2.82 -10.93
CA GLU A 78 2.82 -2.39 -10.08
C GLU A 78 3.27 -1.81 -8.72
N ILE A 79 4.46 -2.19 -8.26
CA ILE A 79 5.08 -1.72 -7.02
C ILE A 79 5.83 -0.40 -7.23
N PHE A 80 6.52 -0.29 -8.37
CA PHE A 80 7.34 0.87 -8.71
C PHE A 80 6.64 1.71 -9.78
N LYS A 81 6.10 2.86 -9.39
CA LYS A 81 5.46 3.79 -10.32
C LYS A 81 6.12 5.15 -10.23
N ILE A 82 6.60 5.64 -11.35
CA ILE A 82 7.10 7.01 -11.48
C ILE A 82 5.90 7.93 -11.54
N GLY A 83 5.82 8.89 -10.64
CA GLY A 83 4.68 9.81 -10.55
C GLY A 83 4.90 10.94 -9.57
N ARG A 84 3.91 11.82 -9.46
CA ARG A 84 3.94 12.96 -8.54
C ARG A 84 3.34 12.57 -7.19
N GLY A 85 4.04 13.00 -6.11
CA GLY A 85 3.48 12.91 -4.77
C GLY A 85 2.27 13.84 -4.55
N PRO A 86 1.73 13.88 -3.33
CA PRO A 86 2.24 13.19 -2.15
C PRO A 86 1.66 11.80 -1.89
N SER A 87 0.58 11.36 -2.59
CA SER A 87 -0.11 10.11 -2.28
C SER A 87 -0.38 9.28 -3.54
N SER A 88 -0.12 7.97 -3.46
CA SER A 88 -0.45 7.06 -4.56
C SER A 88 -1.96 6.87 -4.73
N SER A 89 -2.71 6.74 -3.64
CA SER A 89 -4.17 6.56 -3.67
C SER A 89 -4.94 7.86 -3.86
N HIS A 90 -4.43 9.00 -3.34
CA HIS A 90 -5.14 10.29 -3.34
C HIS A 90 -4.64 11.26 -4.41
N THR A 91 -3.50 11.02 -5.04
CA THR A 91 -2.94 11.88 -6.10
C THR A 91 -2.77 11.10 -7.41
N ILE A 92 -1.93 10.04 -7.44
CA ILE A 92 -1.67 9.26 -8.67
C ILE A 92 -2.94 8.54 -9.15
N GLY A 93 -3.70 7.91 -8.23
CA GLY A 93 -4.96 7.24 -8.57
C GLY A 93 -5.97 8.18 -9.23
N PRO A 94 -6.35 9.30 -8.60
CA PRO A 94 -7.20 10.31 -9.20
C PRO A 94 -6.66 10.88 -10.52
N GLU A 95 -5.35 11.13 -10.65
CA GLU A 95 -4.75 11.57 -11.91
C GLU A 95 -4.99 10.55 -13.04
N ARG A 96 -4.69 9.27 -12.80
CA ARG A 96 -4.93 8.19 -13.76
C ARG A 96 -6.40 8.02 -14.11
N ALA A 97 -7.27 8.12 -13.11
CA ALA A 97 -8.72 8.10 -13.32
C ALA A 97 -9.15 9.22 -14.27
N CYS A 98 -8.69 10.45 -14.01
CA CYS A 98 -9.01 11.61 -14.85
C CYS A 98 -8.46 11.48 -16.28
N LEU A 99 -7.22 11.01 -16.45
CA LEU A 99 -6.63 10.79 -17.78
C LEU A 99 -7.47 9.78 -18.59
N ARG A 100 -7.83 8.66 -17.96
CA ARG A 100 -8.66 7.65 -18.60
C ARG A 100 -10.08 8.16 -18.88
N PHE A 101 -10.71 8.84 -17.92
CA PHE A 101 -12.06 9.37 -18.08
C PHE A 101 -12.13 10.42 -19.19
N ARG A 102 -11.14 11.32 -19.25
CA ARG A 102 -11.01 12.31 -20.32
C ARG A 102 -10.87 11.63 -21.69
N SER A 103 -10.15 10.51 -21.80
CA SER A 103 -10.02 9.78 -23.06
C SER A 103 -11.31 9.11 -23.52
N LEU A 104 -12.21 8.75 -22.57
CA LEU A 104 -13.52 8.20 -22.88
C LEU A 104 -14.52 9.28 -23.34
N TYR A 105 -14.35 10.51 -22.86
CA TYR A 105 -15.24 11.66 -23.18
C TYR A 105 -14.42 12.87 -23.68
N PRO A 106 -13.79 12.76 -24.86
CA PRO A 106 -12.90 13.80 -25.39
C PRO A 106 -13.63 15.12 -25.74
N ASP A 107 -14.95 15.04 -25.98
CA ASP A 107 -15.80 16.17 -26.35
C ASP A 107 -16.46 16.88 -25.15
N ALA A 108 -16.17 16.46 -23.92
CA ALA A 108 -16.70 17.09 -22.72
C ALA A 108 -16.11 18.49 -22.53
N ASP A 109 -16.98 19.49 -22.23
CA ASP A 109 -16.61 20.86 -21.89
C ASP A 109 -16.50 21.09 -20.39
N SER A 110 -17.15 20.23 -19.61
CA SER A 110 -17.10 20.31 -18.16
C SER A 110 -17.21 18.94 -17.47
N TYR A 111 -16.66 18.85 -16.26
CA TYR A 111 -16.64 17.66 -15.43
C TYR A 111 -17.10 17.96 -14.01
N ARG A 112 -17.75 16.96 -13.40
CA ARG A 112 -18.03 16.95 -11.96
C ARG A 112 -17.42 15.69 -11.36
N VAL A 113 -16.66 15.85 -10.28
CA VAL A 113 -16.04 14.74 -9.55
C VAL A 113 -16.42 14.84 -8.09
N VAL A 114 -17.03 13.80 -7.55
CA VAL A 114 -17.38 13.70 -6.13
C VAL A 114 -16.43 12.69 -5.47
N LEU A 115 -15.73 13.13 -4.43
CA LEU A 115 -14.79 12.30 -3.65
C LEU A 115 -15.47 11.84 -2.37
N TYR A 116 -15.28 10.57 -2.01
CA TYR A 116 -15.89 9.95 -0.83
C TYR A 116 -14.86 9.40 0.15
N GLY A 117 -15.31 9.10 1.38
CA GLY A 117 -14.54 8.41 2.40
C GLY A 117 -13.18 9.05 2.70
N SER A 118 -12.10 8.29 2.63
CA SER A 118 -10.74 8.80 2.86
C SER A 118 -10.32 9.85 1.83
N LEU A 119 -10.69 9.67 0.54
CA LEU A 119 -10.45 10.69 -0.50
C LEU A 119 -11.10 12.04 -0.18
N ALA A 120 -12.27 12.04 0.47
CA ALA A 120 -12.92 13.28 0.89
C ALA A 120 -12.27 13.87 2.14
N LYS A 121 -11.91 13.03 3.13
CA LYS A 121 -11.40 13.47 4.43
C LYS A 121 -10.00 14.06 4.35
N THR A 122 -9.12 13.44 3.58
CA THR A 122 -7.71 13.82 3.48
C THR A 122 -7.32 14.40 2.11
N GLY A 123 -8.22 14.36 1.12
CA GLY A 123 -7.93 14.72 -0.26
C GLY A 123 -7.41 16.13 -0.48
N LYS A 124 -7.88 17.12 0.31
CA LYS A 124 -7.32 18.49 0.26
C LYS A 124 -5.85 18.52 0.67
N GLY A 125 -5.49 17.79 1.74
CA GLY A 125 -4.11 17.69 2.19
C GLY A 125 -3.20 16.97 1.18
N HIS A 126 -3.78 16.04 0.41
CA HIS A 126 -3.09 15.30 -0.64
C HIS A 126 -3.15 15.96 -2.02
N GLY A 127 -3.78 17.14 -2.15
CA GLY A 127 -3.92 17.85 -3.42
C GLY A 127 -4.78 17.14 -4.46
N SER A 128 -5.72 16.28 -4.03
CA SER A 128 -6.60 15.53 -4.94
C SER A 128 -7.41 16.43 -5.86
N ASP A 129 -7.99 17.50 -5.33
CA ASP A 129 -8.74 18.48 -6.12
C ASP A 129 -7.85 19.23 -7.12
N THR A 130 -6.65 19.55 -6.73
CA THR A 130 -5.66 20.23 -7.57
C THR A 130 -5.23 19.37 -8.75
N VAL A 131 -4.92 18.08 -8.50
CA VAL A 131 -4.52 17.16 -9.56
C VAL A 131 -5.67 16.86 -10.50
N ILE A 132 -6.89 16.66 -9.98
CA ILE A 132 -8.10 16.43 -10.79
C ILE A 132 -8.35 17.60 -11.73
N LYS A 133 -8.41 18.83 -11.21
CA LYS A 133 -8.62 20.05 -12.01
C LYS A 133 -7.54 20.25 -13.05
N LYS A 134 -6.27 20.04 -12.68
CA LYS A 134 -5.14 20.14 -13.59
C LYS A 134 -5.20 19.13 -14.73
N THR A 135 -5.54 17.88 -14.40
CA THR A 135 -5.57 16.77 -15.36
C THR A 135 -6.73 16.90 -16.35
N LEU A 136 -7.88 17.41 -15.91
CA LEU A 136 -9.06 17.63 -16.75
C LEU A 136 -9.05 18.97 -17.48
N SER A 137 -8.10 19.86 -17.18
CA SER A 137 -7.91 21.13 -17.89
C SER A 137 -7.76 20.89 -19.42
N PRO A 138 -8.30 21.80 -20.32
CA PRO A 138 -8.89 23.10 -20.02
C PRO A 138 -10.38 23.10 -19.66
N ALA A 139 -11.04 21.92 -19.57
CA ALA A 139 -12.46 21.84 -19.24
C ALA A 139 -12.73 22.33 -17.81
N GLU A 140 -13.87 22.98 -17.60
CA GLU A 140 -14.31 23.39 -16.28
C GLU A 140 -14.54 22.15 -15.39
N THR A 141 -14.00 22.16 -14.18
CA THR A 141 -14.08 20.99 -13.31
C THR A 141 -14.52 21.37 -11.90
N LEU A 142 -15.69 20.87 -11.50
CA LEU A 142 -16.21 20.94 -10.13
C LEU A 142 -15.73 19.70 -9.36
N VAL A 143 -15.06 19.90 -8.22
CA VAL A 143 -14.67 18.84 -7.30
C VAL A 143 -15.39 19.03 -5.97
N GLU A 144 -16.14 18.02 -5.55
CA GLU A 144 -16.92 17.99 -4.31
C GLU A 144 -16.35 16.95 -3.36
N PHE A 145 -16.46 17.19 -2.05
CA PHE A 145 -16.01 16.30 -1.00
C PHE A 145 -17.19 15.85 -0.15
N ASP A 146 -17.49 14.57 -0.17
CA ASP A 146 -18.55 13.95 0.64
C ASP A 146 -17.95 12.90 1.61
N PRO A 147 -17.62 13.29 2.82
CA PRO A 147 -17.05 12.38 3.82
C PRO A 147 -18.07 11.47 4.51
N ILE A 148 -19.38 11.67 4.25
CA ILE A 148 -20.49 11.08 5.03
C ILE A 148 -21.11 9.90 4.32
N THR A 149 -21.33 9.98 3.00
CA THR A 149 -22.00 8.93 2.22
C THR A 149 -21.19 7.63 2.26
N PRO A 150 -21.77 6.50 2.74
CA PRO A 150 -21.11 5.22 2.74
C PRO A 150 -20.81 4.74 1.31
N THR A 151 -19.62 4.21 1.10
CA THR A 151 -19.20 3.65 -0.19
C THR A 151 -18.53 2.29 0.00
N PRO A 152 -18.49 1.44 -1.03
CA PRO A 152 -17.93 0.09 -0.93
C PRO A 152 -16.41 0.07 -0.70
N HIS A 153 -15.73 1.18 -0.97
CA HIS A 153 -14.28 1.32 -0.80
C HIS A 153 -13.94 2.70 -0.21
N PRO A 154 -12.97 2.82 0.72
CA PRO A 154 -12.63 4.10 1.36
C PRO A 154 -12.15 5.18 0.38
N ASN A 155 -11.58 4.78 -0.76
CA ASN A 155 -11.08 5.70 -1.79
C ASN A 155 -11.97 5.64 -3.05
N THR A 156 -13.25 5.97 -2.90
CA THR A 156 -14.23 6.03 -4.00
C THR A 156 -14.35 7.45 -4.55
N MET A 157 -14.52 7.56 -5.86
CA MET A 157 -14.91 8.80 -6.54
C MET A 157 -15.95 8.53 -7.62
N ASP A 158 -16.93 9.43 -7.79
CA ASP A 158 -17.86 9.44 -8.89
C ASP A 158 -17.48 10.54 -9.87
N MET A 159 -17.37 10.20 -11.15
CA MET A 159 -16.96 11.12 -12.22
C MET A 159 -18.09 11.25 -13.23
N GLN A 160 -18.40 12.49 -13.62
CA GLN A 160 -19.44 12.85 -14.60
C GLN A 160 -18.82 13.78 -15.64
N ALA A 161 -19.15 13.56 -16.93
CA ALA A 161 -18.74 14.38 -18.05
C ALA A 161 -19.95 15.03 -18.69
N PHE A 162 -19.88 16.31 -19.02
CA PHE A 162 -20.96 17.10 -19.61
C PHE A 162 -20.49 17.80 -20.89
N ARG A 163 -21.46 18.11 -21.77
CA ARG A 163 -21.30 18.95 -22.96
C ARG A 163 -22.53 19.86 -23.11
N GLY A 164 -22.33 21.17 -23.05
CA GLY A 164 -23.43 22.12 -23.11
C GLY A 164 -24.45 21.94 -21.98
N GLY A 165 -24.04 21.40 -20.85
CA GLY A 165 -24.92 21.09 -19.70
C GLY A 165 -25.62 19.73 -19.77
N GLU A 166 -25.51 18.98 -20.86
CA GLU A 166 -26.05 17.63 -21.00
C GLU A 166 -25.01 16.58 -20.50
N LEU A 167 -25.49 15.57 -19.74
CA LEU A 167 -24.66 14.48 -19.23
C LEU A 167 -24.27 13.53 -20.35
N LEU A 168 -22.97 13.45 -20.69
CA LEU A 168 -22.42 12.49 -21.64
C LEU A 168 -22.23 11.10 -21.04
N GLY A 169 -21.85 11.05 -19.77
CA GLY A 169 -21.69 9.80 -19.06
C GLY A 169 -21.19 9.97 -17.64
N SER A 170 -21.32 8.90 -16.86
CA SER A 170 -20.84 8.86 -15.48
C SER A 170 -20.21 7.51 -15.16
N VAL A 171 -19.27 7.50 -14.23
CA VAL A 171 -18.62 6.27 -13.76
C VAL A 171 -18.20 6.41 -12.31
N ARG A 172 -18.36 5.34 -11.53
CA ARG A 172 -17.75 5.19 -10.22
C ARG A 172 -16.34 4.61 -10.38
N VAL A 173 -15.38 5.19 -9.70
CA VAL A 173 -13.98 4.78 -9.74
C VAL A 173 -13.50 4.51 -8.33
N LEU A 174 -12.77 3.42 -8.15
CA LEU A 174 -12.13 3.04 -6.89
C LEU A 174 -10.62 3.19 -7.04
N SER A 175 -9.97 3.92 -6.15
CA SER A 175 -8.50 3.99 -6.06
C SER A 175 -8.01 2.93 -5.07
N ILE A 176 -7.59 1.77 -5.59
CA ILE A 176 -7.32 0.54 -4.83
C ILE A 176 -5.89 0.43 -4.28
N GLY A 177 -5.18 1.55 -4.14
CA GLY A 177 -3.81 1.58 -3.63
C GLY A 177 -2.74 1.50 -4.73
N GLY A 178 -1.51 1.93 -4.40
CA GLY A 178 -0.39 1.96 -5.35
C GLY A 178 -0.63 2.78 -6.62
N GLY A 179 -1.66 3.64 -6.67
CA GLY A 179 -2.05 4.40 -7.85
C GLY A 179 -2.84 3.60 -8.90
N ASN A 180 -3.37 2.42 -8.55
CA ASN A 180 -4.29 1.66 -9.40
C ASN A 180 -5.72 2.10 -9.21
N VAL A 181 -6.51 2.03 -10.29
CA VAL A 181 -7.92 2.43 -10.30
C VAL A 181 -8.77 1.37 -11.01
N LEU A 182 -10.00 1.18 -10.49
CA LEU A 182 -11.04 0.36 -11.11
C LEU A 182 -12.20 1.23 -11.54
N PHE A 183 -12.69 1.03 -12.75
CA PHE A 183 -13.81 1.77 -13.34
C PHE A 183 -15.08 0.93 -13.33
N GLY A 184 -16.16 1.44 -12.74
CA GLY A 184 -17.47 0.76 -12.72
C GLY A 184 -17.37 -0.63 -12.10
N ASP A 185 -17.78 -1.63 -12.88
CA ASP A 185 -17.80 -3.04 -12.47
C ASP A 185 -16.51 -3.80 -12.83
N GLU A 186 -15.41 -3.09 -13.15
CA GLU A 186 -14.13 -3.74 -13.42
C GLU A 186 -13.67 -4.51 -12.20
N VAL A 187 -13.25 -5.74 -12.43
CA VAL A 187 -12.56 -6.56 -11.44
C VAL A 187 -11.07 -6.33 -11.59
N CYS A 188 -10.34 -6.25 -10.48
CA CYS A 188 -8.90 -6.13 -10.51
C CYS A 188 -8.31 -7.38 -11.20
N SER A 189 -8.05 -7.27 -12.50
CA SER A 189 -7.42 -8.31 -13.31
C SER A 189 -6.11 -7.79 -13.87
N SER A 190 -5.11 -7.61 -12.99
CA SER A 190 -3.73 -7.46 -13.50
C SER A 190 -3.35 -8.76 -14.23
N PRO A 191 -2.72 -8.67 -15.39
CA PRO A 191 -2.20 -9.87 -16.06
C PRO A 191 -1.35 -10.67 -15.06
N VAL A 192 -1.57 -11.98 -15.04
CA VAL A 192 -0.77 -12.89 -14.23
C VAL A 192 0.64 -12.94 -14.84
N VAL A 193 1.63 -12.59 -14.04
CA VAL A 193 3.05 -12.63 -14.43
C VAL A 193 3.78 -13.73 -13.66
N TYR A 194 3.51 -13.85 -12.36
CA TYR A 194 4.17 -14.83 -11.52
C TYR A 194 3.22 -15.97 -11.16
N PRO A 195 3.64 -17.24 -11.37
CA PRO A 195 2.81 -18.40 -11.05
C PRO A 195 2.70 -18.69 -9.55
N HIS A 196 3.63 -18.17 -8.74
CA HIS A 196 3.68 -18.36 -7.29
C HIS A 196 3.29 -17.06 -6.58
N SER A 197 2.55 -17.17 -5.48
CA SER A 197 2.05 -16.01 -4.73
C SER A 197 2.58 -15.89 -3.32
N SER A 198 3.23 -16.92 -2.79
CA SER A 198 3.86 -16.92 -1.46
C SER A 198 5.38 -16.93 -1.55
N PHE A 199 6.02 -16.41 -0.50
CA PHE A 199 7.49 -16.48 -0.41
C PHE A 199 7.98 -17.93 -0.34
N SER A 200 7.27 -18.77 0.40
CA SER A 200 7.62 -20.20 0.55
C SER A 200 7.62 -20.94 -0.79
N GLU A 201 6.67 -20.66 -1.70
CA GLU A 201 6.63 -21.25 -3.04
C GLU A 201 7.81 -20.75 -3.89
N ILE A 202 8.05 -19.43 -3.88
CA ILE A 202 9.15 -18.81 -4.63
C ILE A 202 10.50 -19.31 -4.14
N SER A 203 10.70 -19.39 -2.82
CA SER A 203 11.94 -19.89 -2.21
C SER A 203 12.22 -21.34 -2.61
N ARG A 204 11.19 -22.19 -2.62
CA ARG A 204 11.31 -23.58 -3.08
C ARG A 204 11.73 -23.64 -4.55
N TYR A 205 11.05 -22.89 -5.41
CA TYR A 205 11.40 -22.82 -6.84
C TYR A 205 12.85 -22.34 -7.05
N CYS A 206 13.26 -21.29 -6.33
CA CYS A 206 14.62 -20.79 -6.39
C CYS A 206 15.66 -21.84 -5.94
N ALA A 207 15.36 -22.58 -4.86
CA ALA A 207 16.23 -23.65 -4.37
C ALA A 207 16.33 -24.84 -5.35
N GLU A 208 15.21 -25.25 -5.97
CA GLU A 208 15.20 -26.34 -6.96
C GLU A 208 16.01 -26.02 -8.22
N LYS A 209 16.05 -24.74 -8.61
CA LYS A 209 16.77 -24.24 -9.79
C LYS A 209 18.16 -23.69 -9.49
N ASP A 210 18.53 -23.57 -8.23
CA ASP A 210 19.77 -22.92 -7.78
C ASP A 210 19.90 -21.47 -8.31
N ILE A 211 18.83 -20.68 -8.16
CA ILE A 211 18.75 -19.29 -8.61
C ILE A 211 18.42 -18.33 -7.49
N ALA A 212 18.87 -17.09 -7.62
CA ALA A 212 18.53 -15.99 -6.71
C ALA A 212 17.13 -15.42 -7.01
N LEU A 213 16.53 -14.69 -6.04
CA LEU A 213 15.21 -14.06 -6.18
C LEU A 213 15.11 -13.11 -7.39
N TRP A 214 16.15 -12.32 -7.68
CA TRP A 214 16.15 -11.45 -8.86
C TRP A 214 16.17 -12.23 -10.20
N GLN A 215 16.73 -13.46 -10.21
CA GLN A 215 16.69 -14.33 -11.38
C GLN A 215 15.30 -14.92 -11.58
N TYR A 216 14.59 -15.26 -10.48
CA TYR A 216 13.18 -15.62 -10.55
C TYR A 216 12.33 -14.50 -11.16
N VAL A 217 12.58 -13.23 -10.79
CA VAL A 217 11.94 -12.08 -11.43
C VAL A 217 12.26 -12.05 -12.92
N ARG A 218 13.53 -12.23 -13.28
CA ARG A 218 13.99 -12.20 -14.68
C ARG A 218 13.38 -13.31 -15.55
N GLU A 219 13.10 -14.48 -14.98
CA GLU A 219 12.48 -15.60 -15.72
C GLU A 219 10.98 -15.35 -16.00
N ASN A 220 10.30 -14.57 -15.19
CA ASN A 220 8.84 -14.39 -15.27
C ASN A 220 8.41 -13.08 -15.93
N GLU A 221 9.22 -12.04 -15.90
CA GLU A 221 8.92 -10.74 -16.50
C GLU A 221 9.45 -10.64 -17.93
N ASP A 222 8.91 -9.69 -18.69
CA ASP A 222 9.41 -9.41 -20.03
C ASP A 222 10.79 -8.71 -20.02
N SER A 223 11.45 -8.71 -21.19
CA SER A 223 12.80 -8.13 -21.34
C SER A 223 12.85 -6.61 -21.07
N GLU A 224 11.74 -5.90 -21.24
CA GLU A 224 11.66 -4.43 -21.04
C GLU A 224 11.65 -4.05 -19.55
N LEU A 225 11.43 -5.03 -18.65
CA LEU A 225 11.48 -4.74 -17.22
C LEU A 225 12.79 -4.10 -16.79
N TRP A 226 13.93 -4.57 -17.30
CA TRP A 226 15.24 -4.09 -16.86
C TRP A 226 15.49 -2.65 -17.27
N ASP A 227 15.05 -2.23 -18.45
CA ASP A 227 15.09 -0.83 -18.88
C ASP A 227 14.16 0.03 -18.02
N TYR A 228 12.99 -0.50 -17.68
CA TYR A 228 12.07 0.15 -16.75
C TYR A 228 12.68 0.31 -15.34
N LEU A 229 13.31 -0.72 -14.78
CA LEU A 229 13.98 -0.64 -13.47
C LEU A 229 15.16 0.33 -13.50
N LEU A 230 15.87 0.43 -14.64
CA LEU A 230 16.92 1.43 -14.80
C LEU A 230 16.35 2.86 -14.75
N ASP A 231 15.19 3.08 -15.37
CA ASP A 231 14.50 4.38 -15.31
C ASP A 231 13.97 4.66 -13.89
N VAL A 232 13.40 3.65 -13.22
CA VAL A 232 13.03 3.71 -11.80
C VAL A 232 14.22 4.15 -10.95
N TRP A 233 15.39 3.51 -11.10
CA TRP A 233 16.58 3.84 -10.33
C TRP A 233 17.11 5.25 -10.62
N ARG A 234 17.09 5.69 -11.87
CA ARG A 234 17.45 7.06 -12.25
C ARG A 234 16.57 8.09 -11.55
N HIS A 235 15.26 7.85 -11.50
CA HIS A 235 14.30 8.73 -10.82
C HIS A 235 14.48 8.72 -9.30
N MET A 236 14.75 7.56 -8.69
CA MET A 236 15.07 7.45 -7.27
C MET A 236 16.33 8.24 -6.92
N LYS A 237 17.43 8.07 -7.68
CA LYS A 237 18.66 8.86 -7.51
C LYS A 237 18.41 10.36 -7.64
N SER A 238 17.66 10.74 -8.68
CA SER A 238 17.32 12.14 -8.94
C SER A 238 16.51 12.76 -7.79
N ALA A 239 15.55 12.02 -7.21
CA ALA A 239 14.77 12.50 -6.08
C ALA A 239 15.64 12.74 -4.84
N VAL A 240 16.56 11.82 -4.51
CA VAL A 240 17.55 12.02 -3.43
C VAL A 240 18.38 13.27 -3.70
N GLN A 241 18.98 13.38 -4.88
CA GLN A 241 19.89 14.49 -5.23
C GLN A 241 19.19 15.86 -5.23
N ARG A 242 17.94 15.94 -5.70
CA ARG A 242 17.16 17.17 -5.62
C ARG A 242 16.83 17.54 -4.18
N GLY A 243 16.31 16.58 -3.39
CA GLY A 243 15.93 16.83 -2.01
C GLY A 243 17.09 17.25 -1.11
N LEU A 244 18.31 16.76 -1.36
CA LEU A 244 19.53 17.20 -0.63
C LEU A 244 19.95 18.66 -0.93
N ARG A 245 19.42 19.25 -1.99
CA ARG A 245 19.71 20.66 -2.37
C ARG A 245 18.58 21.60 -2.01
N ASP A 246 17.41 21.04 -1.73
CA ASP A 246 16.18 21.78 -1.53
C ASP A 246 16.09 22.33 -0.11
N GLU A 247 15.57 23.54 0.03
CA GLU A 247 15.36 24.23 1.31
C GLU A 247 13.95 24.86 1.37
N GLY A 248 13.61 25.36 2.53
CA GLY A 248 12.36 26.09 2.74
C GLY A 248 11.32 25.32 3.52
N ILE A 249 10.05 25.69 3.33
CA ILE A 249 8.90 25.14 4.08
C ILE A 249 8.07 24.28 3.14
N LEU A 250 7.65 23.12 3.63
CA LEU A 250 6.74 22.23 2.92
C LEU A 250 5.35 22.85 2.75
N PRO A 251 4.66 22.60 1.63
CA PRO A 251 3.32 23.14 1.40
C PRO A 251 2.28 22.54 2.38
N GLY A 252 1.12 23.18 2.55
CA GLY A 252 -0.01 22.64 3.34
C GLY A 252 -0.21 23.27 4.71
N GLY A 253 0.60 24.25 5.13
CA GLY A 253 0.31 25.09 6.30
C GLY A 253 0.79 24.57 7.66
N LEU A 254 1.44 23.40 7.75
CA LEU A 254 2.04 22.90 9.00
C LEU A 254 3.36 23.59 9.36
N SER A 255 3.90 24.44 8.49
CA SER A 255 5.19 25.13 8.66
C SER A 255 6.37 24.18 8.90
N VAL A 256 6.31 22.97 8.32
CA VAL A 256 7.41 22.01 8.41
C VAL A 256 8.55 22.44 7.51
N HIS A 257 9.72 22.69 8.09
CA HIS A 257 10.94 22.99 7.34
C HIS A 257 11.53 21.73 6.73
N LYS A 258 12.05 21.85 5.52
CA LYS A 258 12.88 20.83 4.88
C LYS A 258 14.18 20.68 5.67
N LYS A 259 14.58 19.43 5.99
CA LYS A 259 15.68 19.09 6.87
C LYS A 259 16.75 18.24 6.18
N ALA A 260 16.46 17.69 4.99
CA ALA A 260 17.36 16.78 4.30
C ALA A 260 18.76 17.38 4.08
N LYS A 261 18.83 18.60 3.56
CA LYS A 261 20.09 19.33 3.36
C LYS A 261 20.84 19.57 4.66
N GLN A 262 20.12 20.02 5.69
CA GLN A 262 20.72 20.23 7.02
C GLN A 262 21.32 18.94 7.59
N LEU A 263 20.60 17.81 7.49
CA LEU A 263 21.08 16.51 7.92
C LEU A 263 22.33 16.07 7.12
N PHE A 264 22.32 16.30 5.80
CA PHE A 264 23.41 15.91 4.92
C PHE A 264 24.69 16.72 5.18
N GLU A 265 24.57 18.05 5.34
CA GLU A 265 25.69 18.98 5.52
C GLU A 265 26.17 19.06 6.99
N ALA A 266 25.40 18.50 7.94
CA ALA A 266 25.78 18.52 9.34
C ALA A 266 27.14 17.83 9.55
N THR A 267 28.00 18.48 10.31
CA THR A 267 29.30 17.95 10.73
C THR A 267 29.36 17.94 12.25
N HIS A 268 29.79 16.83 12.82
CA HIS A 268 30.03 16.71 14.25
C HIS A 268 31.47 16.26 14.49
N ILE A 269 32.19 16.93 15.38
CA ILE A 269 33.63 16.67 15.62
C ILE A 269 33.84 15.22 16.07
N ASP A 270 32.95 14.66 16.88
CA ASP A 270 33.04 13.31 17.45
C ASP A 270 32.05 12.32 16.79
N GLU A 271 31.72 12.52 15.52
CA GLU A 271 30.78 11.63 14.84
C GLU A 271 31.40 10.24 14.60
N SER A 272 30.84 9.21 15.23
CA SER A 272 31.23 7.84 14.94
C SER A 272 30.81 7.43 13.53
N ALA A 273 31.41 6.34 13.00
CA ALA A 273 31.06 5.80 11.69
C ALA A 273 29.55 5.44 11.64
N GLU A 274 29.01 4.86 12.71
CA GLU A 274 27.60 4.47 12.84
C GLU A 274 26.69 5.68 12.89
N THR A 275 27.06 6.74 13.62
CA THR A 275 26.26 7.98 13.69
C THR A 275 26.23 8.68 12.33
N ARG A 276 27.37 8.69 11.63
CA ARG A 276 27.44 9.23 10.26
C ARG A 276 26.58 8.43 9.29
N GLU A 277 26.64 7.10 9.35
CA GLU A 277 25.80 6.21 8.54
C GLU A 277 24.32 6.52 8.76
N ASN A 278 23.87 6.50 10.02
CA ASN A 278 22.49 6.81 10.37
C ASN A 278 22.06 8.20 9.89
N ARG A 279 22.90 9.21 10.06
CA ARG A 279 22.62 10.58 9.61
C ARG A 279 22.46 10.67 8.10
N LEU A 280 23.35 10.04 7.31
CA LEU A 280 23.29 10.07 5.86
C LEU A 280 22.08 9.34 5.32
N ILE A 281 21.76 8.17 5.88
CA ILE A 281 20.56 7.40 5.51
C ILE A 281 19.30 8.21 5.82
N CYS A 282 19.23 8.84 6.99
CA CYS A 282 18.14 9.75 7.33
C CYS A 282 18.06 10.91 6.35
N ALA A 283 19.18 11.55 6.02
CA ALA A 283 19.20 12.65 5.05
C ALA A 283 18.63 12.24 3.69
N TYR A 284 18.97 11.05 3.19
CA TYR A 284 18.47 10.55 1.92
C TYR A 284 16.96 10.19 1.98
N ALA A 285 16.51 9.59 3.08
CA ALA A 285 15.09 9.29 3.29
C ALA A 285 14.26 10.59 3.41
N PHE A 286 14.74 11.57 4.15
CA PHE A 286 14.13 12.90 4.22
C PHE A 286 14.10 13.57 2.85
N ALA A 287 15.18 13.52 2.09
CA ALA A 287 15.28 14.13 0.75
C ALA A 287 14.14 13.65 -0.16
N VAL A 288 13.93 12.34 -0.29
CA VAL A 288 12.86 11.79 -1.12
C VAL A 288 11.48 12.10 -0.53
N SER A 289 11.32 11.97 0.79
CA SER A 289 10.03 12.22 1.45
C SER A 289 9.61 13.69 1.38
N GLU A 290 10.54 14.63 1.44
CA GLU A 290 10.30 16.07 1.26
C GLU A 290 9.97 16.41 -0.20
N GLN A 291 10.61 15.76 -1.18
CA GLN A 291 10.23 15.85 -2.60
C GLN A 291 8.81 15.31 -2.80
N ASN A 292 8.48 14.16 -2.20
CA ASN A 292 7.13 13.63 -2.23
C ASN A 292 6.10 14.62 -1.66
N ALA A 293 6.35 15.14 -0.45
CA ALA A 293 5.46 16.09 0.22
C ALA A 293 5.32 17.42 -0.53
N SER A 294 6.30 17.78 -1.35
CA SER A 294 6.28 18.96 -2.23
C SER A 294 5.55 18.73 -3.56
N GLY A 295 5.03 17.52 -3.83
CA GLY A 295 4.35 17.19 -5.09
C GLY A 295 5.30 17.01 -6.27
N GLU A 296 6.57 16.75 -6.01
CA GLU A 296 7.59 16.49 -7.01
C GLU A 296 7.54 15.03 -7.50
N THR A 297 8.26 14.74 -8.59
CA THR A 297 8.34 13.40 -9.15
C THR A 297 9.20 12.50 -8.27
N ILE A 298 8.61 11.38 -7.83
CA ILE A 298 9.23 10.32 -7.06
C ILE A 298 8.88 8.95 -7.68
N VAL A 299 9.39 7.88 -7.10
CA VAL A 299 8.97 6.52 -7.41
C VAL A 299 8.26 5.93 -6.20
N THR A 300 7.08 5.33 -6.39
CA THR A 300 6.41 4.58 -5.32
C THR A 300 7.27 3.37 -4.90
N SER A 301 7.26 3.02 -3.61
CA SER A 301 8.09 1.92 -3.09
C SER A 301 7.58 1.43 -1.71
N PRO A 302 6.44 0.73 -1.62
CA PRO A 302 5.45 0.49 -2.69
C PRO A 302 4.46 1.65 -2.91
N THR A 303 4.43 2.67 -2.02
CA THR A 303 3.54 3.84 -2.09
C THR A 303 4.33 5.16 -2.10
N CYS A 304 3.65 6.28 -2.38
CA CYS A 304 4.26 7.61 -2.25
C CYS A 304 4.66 7.89 -0.79
N GLY A 305 3.80 7.52 0.17
CA GLY A 305 4.05 7.77 1.60
C GLY A 305 5.30 7.09 2.15
N SER A 306 5.75 6.02 1.50
CA SER A 306 6.94 5.24 1.87
C SER A 306 8.09 5.32 0.86
N ALA A 307 7.99 6.23 -0.11
CA ALA A 307 8.92 6.33 -1.25
C ALA A 307 10.37 6.64 -0.86
N GLY A 308 10.62 7.11 0.37
CA GLY A 308 11.95 7.46 0.86
C GLY A 308 12.79 6.29 1.36
N VAL A 309 12.16 5.16 1.74
CA VAL A 309 12.86 4.06 2.43
C VAL A 309 13.85 3.34 1.52
N LEU A 310 13.37 2.73 0.45
CA LEU A 310 14.21 1.93 -0.45
C LEU A 310 15.32 2.76 -1.13
N PRO A 311 15.04 3.95 -1.73
CA PRO A 311 16.10 4.70 -2.37
C PRO A 311 17.15 5.24 -1.39
N ALA A 312 16.79 5.53 -0.13
CA ALA A 312 17.77 5.96 0.88
C ALA A 312 18.80 4.86 1.15
N VAL A 313 18.36 3.63 1.36
CA VAL A 313 19.22 2.47 1.61
C VAL A 313 20.10 2.19 0.39
N LEU A 314 19.51 2.06 -0.80
CA LEU A 314 20.22 1.72 -2.02
C LEU A 314 21.21 2.82 -2.44
N TYR A 315 20.83 4.09 -2.31
CA TYR A 315 21.73 5.20 -2.63
C TYR A 315 22.92 5.26 -1.67
N TYR A 316 22.67 5.06 -0.37
CA TYR A 316 23.75 5.00 0.63
C TYR A 316 24.72 3.86 0.32
N GLU A 317 24.24 2.66 0.07
CA GLU A 317 25.09 1.50 -0.22
C GLU A 317 25.85 1.66 -1.53
N GLN A 318 25.23 2.22 -2.56
CA GLN A 318 25.94 2.51 -3.81
C GLN A 318 27.08 3.51 -3.59
N GLN A 319 26.87 4.57 -2.78
CA GLN A 319 27.92 5.54 -2.48
C GLN A 319 29.03 4.95 -1.60
N LYS A 320 28.69 4.08 -0.65
CA LYS A 320 29.62 3.48 0.30
C LYS A 320 30.49 2.39 -0.33
N HIS A 321 29.92 1.53 -1.14
CA HIS A 321 30.57 0.32 -1.66
C HIS A 321 30.84 0.35 -3.17
N GLY A 322 30.35 1.35 -3.89
CA GLY A 322 30.57 1.47 -5.33
C GLY A 322 29.82 0.44 -6.18
N TYR A 323 28.67 -0.05 -5.69
CA TYR A 323 27.86 -0.98 -6.47
C TYR A 323 27.47 -0.41 -7.83
N THR A 324 27.53 -1.25 -8.85
CA THR A 324 27.10 -0.90 -10.22
C THR A 324 25.58 -0.71 -10.28
N ASP A 325 25.10 0.03 -11.27
CA ASP A 325 23.66 0.17 -11.49
C ASP A 325 23.02 -1.22 -11.72
N GLU A 326 23.69 -2.15 -12.41
CA GLU A 326 23.17 -3.53 -12.59
C GLU A 326 22.94 -4.27 -11.26
N GLN A 327 23.87 -4.17 -10.30
CA GLN A 327 23.69 -4.76 -8.97
C GLN A 327 22.51 -4.11 -8.23
N ILE A 328 22.36 -2.80 -8.37
CA ILE A 328 21.20 -2.08 -7.81
C ILE A 328 19.88 -2.54 -8.47
N LEU A 329 19.85 -2.76 -9.78
CA LEU A 329 18.64 -3.27 -10.45
C LEU A 329 18.25 -4.67 -9.96
N ARG A 330 19.21 -5.56 -9.71
CA ARG A 330 18.99 -6.88 -9.10
C ARG A 330 18.38 -6.74 -7.69
N ALA A 331 18.85 -5.79 -6.90
CA ALA A 331 18.32 -5.48 -5.57
C ALA A 331 16.88 -4.90 -5.66
N ILE A 332 16.62 -4.00 -6.60
CA ILE A 332 15.27 -3.45 -6.84
C ILE A 332 14.31 -4.56 -7.29
N ALA A 333 14.74 -5.48 -8.15
CA ALA A 333 13.93 -6.63 -8.57
C ALA A 333 13.58 -7.53 -7.36
N THR A 334 14.55 -7.80 -6.47
CA THR A 334 14.31 -8.53 -5.21
C THR A 334 13.34 -7.78 -4.29
N ALA A 335 13.50 -6.46 -4.12
CA ALA A 335 12.54 -5.64 -3.38
C ALA A 335 11.14 -5.70 -3.99
N GLY A 336 11.05 -5.68 -5.32
CA GLY A 336 9.79 -5.72 -6.06
C GLY A 336 8.99 -6.99 -5.79
N ILE A 337 9.63 -8.16 -5.76
CA ILE A 337 8.94 -9.41 -5.47
C ILE A 337 8.41 -9.45 -4.02
N ILE A 338 9.17 -8.93 -3.04
CA ILE A 338 8.72 -8.80 -1.66
C ILE A 338 7.48 -7.91 -1.55
N GLY A 339 7.54 -6.72 -2.16
CA GLY A 339 6.39 -5.81 -2.19
C GLY A 339 5.17 -6.40 -2.89
N ASN A 340 5.39 -7.20 -3.93
CA ASN A 340 4.33 -7.85 -4.68
C ASN A 340 3.64 -8.98 -3.89
N ILE A 341 4.40 -9.77 -3.13
CA ILE A 341 3.87 -10.77 -2.18
C ILE A 341 2.97 -10.07 -1.15
N ILE A 342 3.43 -8.97 -0.54
CA ILE A 342 2.65 -8.21 0.43
C ILE A 342 1.37 -7.64 -0.22
N LYS A 343 1.49 -7.02 -1.40
CA LYS A 343 0.35 -6.47 -2.14
C LYS A 343 -0.70 -7.53 -2.45
N THR A 344 -0.27 -8.73 -2.82
CA THR A 344 -1.15 -9.82 -3.25
C THR A 344 -1.86 -10.49 -2.08
N ASN A 345 -1.16 -10.72 -0.96
CA ASN A 345 -1.69 -11.50 0.15
C ASN A 345 -2.24 -10.66 1.30
N ALA A 346 -1.90 -9.36 1.34
CA ALA A 346 -2.40 -8.41 2.33
C ALA A 346 -2.87 -7.12 1.65
N SER A 347 -2.19 -6.01 1.88
CA SER A 347 -2.42 -4.72 1.22
C SER A 347 -1.17 -3.85 1.34
N ILE A 348 -1.02 -2.91 0.39
CA ILE A 348 -0.02 -1.83 0.48
C ILE A 348 -0.71 -0.46 0.72
N SER A 349 -1.99 -0.44 1.07
CA SER A 349 -2.79 0.78 1.24
C SER A 349 -2.91 1.18 2.71
N GLY A 350 -2.52 2.42 3.03
CA GLY A 350 -2.72 2.99 4.37
C GLY A 350 -4.19 3.12 4.77
N ALA A 351 -5.08 3.33 3.80
CA ALA A 351 -6.52 3.42 4.01
C ALA A 351 -7.16 2.04 4.33
N GLU A 352 -6.52 0.95 3.94
CA GLU A 352 -7.00 -0.41 4.20
C GLU A 352 -6.37 -1.00 5.47
N CYS A 353 -5.06 -0.95 5.59
CA CYS A 353 -4.31 -1.66 6.61
C CYS A 353 -3.41 -0.76 7.48
N GLY A 354 -3.59 0.57 7.47
CA GLY A 354 -2.74 1.47 8.21
C GLY A 354 -1.33 1.63 7.61
N CYS A 355 -0.45 2.36 8.31
CA CYS A 355 0.90 2.64 7.82
C CYS A 355 1.84 1.43 7.86
N GLN A 356 1.47 0.35 8.57
CA GLN A 356 2.19 -0.94 8.48
C GLN A 356 2.23 -1.45 7.03
N ALA A 357 1.16 -1.25 6.26
CA ALA A 357 1.07 -1.62 4.85
C ALA A 357 1.98 -0.79 3.94
N GLU A 358 2.25 0.47 4.29
CA GLU A 358 3.12 1.35 3.50
C GLU A 358 4.59 1.28 3.98
N ILE A 359 4.83 1.74 5.20
CA ILE A 359 6.18 1.84 5.79
C ILE A 359 6.76 0.46 6.13
N GLY A 360 5.93 -0.45 6.68
CA GLY A 360 6.38 -1.81 6.98
C GLY A 360 6.76 -2.57 5.71
N SER A 361 5.94 -2.47 4.66
CA SER A 361 6.24 -3.05 3.34
C SER A 361 7.52 -2.48 2.74
N ALA A 362 7.69 -1.15 2.79
CA ALA A 362 8.90 -0.48 2.28
C ALA A 362 10.16 -0.91 3.05
N CYS A 363 10.05 -1.08 4.37
CA CYS A 363 11.15 -1.57 5.21
C CYS A 363 11.54 -3.01 4.83
N ALA A 364 10.56 -3.91 4.66
CA ALA A 364 10.78 -5.29 4.22
C ALA A 364 11.42 -5.35 2.83
N MET A 365 10.92 -4.53 1.88
CA MET A 365 11.48 -4.38 0.55
C MET A 365 12.95 -3.91 0.59
N ALA A 366 13.25 -2.90 1.41
CA ALA A 366 14.60 -2.37 1.53
C ALA A 366 15.56 -3.37 2.21
N ALA A 367 15.09 -4.10 3.22
CA ALA A 367 15.85 -5.16 3.86
C ALA A 367 16.19 -6.29 2.87
N ALA A 368 15.22 -6.73 2.07
CA ALA A 368 15.45 -7.74 1.04
C ALA A 368 16.41 -7.26 -0.06
N ALA A 369 16.27 -6.01 -0.51
CA ALA A 369 17.19 -5.40 -1.47
C ALA A 369 18.63 -5.36 -0.95
N LEU A 370 18.80 -4.96 0.30
CA LEU A 370 20.12 -4.93 0.95
C LEU A 370 20.70 -6.33 1.10
N GLY A 371 19.87 -7.32 1.49
CA GLY A 371 20.27 -8.72 1.52
C GLY A 371 20.75 -9.24 0.16
N ALA A 372 20.09 -8.82 -0.92
CA ALA A 372 20.50 -9.16 -2.29
C ALA A 372 21.84 -8.48 -2.69
N LEU A 373 22.06 -7.20 -2.29
CA LEU A 373 23.34 -6.52 -2.50
C LEU A 373 24.50 -7.20 -1.76
N PHE A 374 24.23 -7.75 -0.58
CA PHE A 374 25.22 -8.49 0.23
C PHE A 374 25.32 -9.96 -0.16
N GLU A 375 24.68 -10.35 -1.27
CA GLU A 375 24.68 -11.73 -1.79
C GLU A 375 24.28 -12.78 -0.74
N LEU A 376 23.35 -12.42 0.15
CA LEU A 376 22.79 -13.34 1.12
C LEU A 376 21.89 -14.38 0.42
N ASN A 377 21.85 -15.59 0.98
CA ASN A 377 20.95 -16.62 0.49
C ASN A 377 19.46 -16.25 0.75
N THR A 378 18.57 -16.95 0.08
CA THR A 378 17.12 -16.68 0.12
C THR A 378 16.55 -16.74 1.55
N ASP A 379 17.01 -17.68 2.41
CA ASP A 379 16.56 -17.80 3.80
C ASP A 379 16.91 -16.57 4.64
N LYS A 380 18.10 -16.01 4.47
CA LYS A 380 18.52 -14.79 5.17
C LYS A 380 17.78 -13.56 4.66
N ILE A 381 17.53 -13.49 3.36
CA ILE A 381 16.73 -12.42 2.75
C ILE A 381 15.30 -12.48 3.28
N GLU A 382 14.70 -13.67 3.35
CA GLU A 382 13.39 -13.87 3.95
C GLU A 382 13.33 -13.39 5.40
N TYR A 383 14.31 -13.83 6.21
CA TYR A 383 14.35 -13.46 7.62
C TYR A 383 14.54 -11.95 7.80
N ALA A 384 15.37 -11.30 6.97
CA ALA A 384 15.53 -9.84 7.02
C ALA A 384 14.22 -9.10 6.69
N ALA A 385 13.48 -9.58 5.68
CA ALA A 385 12.18 -9.01 5.30
C ALA A 385 11.11 -9.26 6.38
N GLU A 386 11.10 -10.42 6.99
CA GLU A 386 10.22 -10.80 8.10
C GLU A 386 10.45 -9.88 9.31
N ILE A 387 11.68 -9.78 9.84
CA ILE A 387 12.04 -8.90 10.96
C ILE A 387 11.63 -7.44 10.63
N ALA A 388 11.90 -6.99 9.41
CA ALA A 388 11.58 -5.64 8.98
C ALA A 388 10.08 -5.35 9.01
N LEU A 389 9.23 -6.31 8.59
CA LEU A 389 7.78 -6.14 8.56
C LEU A 389 7.16 -6.29 9.95
N GLU A 390 7.55 -7.32 10.74
CA GLU A 390 6.97 -7.58 12.05
C GLU A 390 7.06 -6.38 13.00
N HIS A 391 8.18 -5.64 12.94
CA HIS A 391 8.40 -4.46 13.80
C HIS A 391 7.60 -3.21 13.39
N HIS A 392 6.78 -3.33 12.34
CA HIS A 392 5.84 -2.29 11.91
C HIS A 392 4.37 -2.69 12.10
N LEU A 393 4.09 -3.91 12.61
CA LEU A 393 2.72 -4.35 12.90
C LEU A 393 2.03 -3.39 13.88
N GLY A 394 0.76 -3.09 13.64
CA GLY A 394 -0.04 -2.16 14.44
C GLY A 394 0.22 -0.67 14.15
N LEU A 395 1.08 -0.32 13.18
CA LEU A 395 1.38 1.08 12.86
C LEU A 395 0.18 1.75 12.17
N THR A 396 -0.42 2.72 12.86
CA THR A 396 -1.58 3.49 12.38
C THR A 396 -1.22 4.43 11.24
N CYS A 397 -2.19 4.80 10.39
CA CYS A 397 -2.06 5.86 9.38
C CYS A 397 -2.94 7.06 9.76
N ASP A 398 -2.34 8.03 10.43
CA ASP A 398 -3.00 9.19 11.03
C ASP A 398 -2.20 10.48 10.76
N PRO A 399 -2.02 10.86 9.47
CA PRO A 399 -1.21 12.02 9.10
C PRO A 399 -1.85 13.32 9.59
N VAL A 400 -1.06 14.18 10.21
CA VAL A 400 -1.52 15.47 10.75
C VAL A 400 -2.07 16.34 9.62
N CYS A 401 -3.29 16.84 9.78
CA CYS A 401 -4.03 17.60 8.77
C CYS A 401 -4.18 16.88 7.42
N GLY A 402 -4.06 15.56 7.38
CA GLY A 402 -4.07 14.77 6.14
C GLY A 402 -2.86 15.01 5.24
N LEU A 403 -1.77 15.59 5.75
CA LEU A 403 -0.55 15.89 4.99
C LEU A 403 0.49 14.78 5.17
N VAL A 404 1.08 14.30 4.07
CA VAL A 404 2.15 13.28 4.09
C VAL A 404 3.47 13.91 4.57
N GLN A 405 3.45 14.46 5.80
CA GLN A 405 4.57 15.16 6.43
C GLN A 405 4.85 14.64 7.83
N ILE A 406 3.88 14.77 8.74
CA ILE A 406 3.97 14.32 10.12
C ILE A 406 2.97 13.17 10.32
N PRO A 407 3.42 11.96 10.68
CA PRO A 407 4.79 11.51 10.97
C PRO A 407 5.53 10.91 9.76
N CYS A 408 4.98 10.98 8.55
CA CYS A 408 5.39 10.21 7.39
C CYS A 408 6.88 10.36 7.04
N ILE A 409 7.41 11.60 7.05
CA ILE A 409 8.81 11.87 6.69
C ILE A 409 9.76 11.16 7.66
N GLU A 410 9.52 11.29 8.97
CA GLU A 410 10.36 10.66 9.99
C GLU A 410 10.23 9.14 9.98
N ARG A 411 9.03 8.60 9.70
CA ARG A 411 8.82 7.15 9.55
C ARG A 411 9.66 6.55 8.41
N ASN A 412 9.82 7.25 7.29
CA ASN A 412 10.71 6.80 6.21
C ASN A 412 12.16 6.67 6.67
N ALA A 413 12.68 7.64 7.40
CA ALA A 413 14.04 7.61 7.91
C ALA A 413 14.25 6.47 8.92
N VAL A 414 13.33 6.31 9.88
CA VAL A 414 13.39 5.22 10.87
C VAL A 414 13.31 3.86 10.19
N ALA A 415 12.43 3.69 9.19
CA ALA A 415 12.29 2.44 8.46
C ALA A 415 13.55 2.12 7.61
N ALA A 416 14.20 3.11 7.02
CA ALA A 416 15.46 2.91 6.30
C ALA A 416 16.57 2.40 7.22
N MET A 417 16.73 2.98 8.42
CA MET A 417 17.64 2.47 9.43
C MET A 417 17.26 1.06 9.92
N ARG A 418 15.96 0.80 10.11
CA ARG A 418 15.45 -0.51 10.52
C ARG A 418 15.77 -1.59 9.48
N ALA A 419 15.69 -1.29 8.20
CA ALA A 419 16.03 -2.24 7.14
C ALA A 419 17.49 -2.73 7.27
N ILE A 420 18.44 -1.84 7.53
CA ILE A 420 19.85 -2.18 7.75
C ILE A 420 20.02 -3.06 9.00
N ASN A 421 19.39 -2.65 10.11
CA ASN A 421 19.44 -3.43 11.35
C ASN A 421 18.83 -4.83 11.17
N SER A 422 17.76 -4.96 10.42
CA SER A 422 17.08 -6.24 10.15
C SER A 422 17.99 -7.20 9.37
N VAL A 423 18.70 -6.69 8.36
CA VAL A 423 19.69 -7.50 7.60
C VAL A 423 20.84 -7.95 8.48
N SER A 424 21.38 -7.05 9.30
CA SER A 424 22.46 -7.38 10.24
C SER A 424 22.02 -8.49 11.20
N LEU A 425 20.83 -8.37 11.78
CA LEU A 425 20.28 -9.37 12.71
C LEU A 425 20.02 -10.71 12.01
N ALA A 426 19.39 -10.71 10.84
CA ALA A 426 19.12 -11.90 10.05
C ALA A 426 20.39 -12.65 9.63
N SER A 427 21.47 -11.90 9.33
CA SER A 427 22.77 -12.48 8.98
C SER A 427 23.39 -13.29 10.11
N LEU A 428 23.14 -12.88 11.37
CA LEU A 428 23.68 -13.51 12.57
C LEU A 428 22.78 -14.64 13.12
N LEU A 429 21.45 -14.50 12.97
CA LEU A 429 20.45 -15.36 13.63
C LEU A 429 19.61 -16.20 12.66
N TRP A 430 19.95 -16.28 11.40
CA TRP A 430 19.14 -16.89 10.33
C TRP A 430 18.66 -18.32 10.62
N ASN A 431 19.46 -19.14 11.31
CA ASN A 431 19.14 -20.53 11.65
C ASN A 431 18.22 -20.69 12.88
N THR A 432 17.84 -19.61 13.53
CA THR A 432 16.99 -19.60 14.73
C THR A 432 15.56 -19.14 14.45
N ARG A 433 15.26 -18.73 13.22
CA ARG A 433 13.94 -18.27 12.80
C ARG A 433 12.83 -19.28 13.11
N LYS A 434 11.69 -18.78 13.58
CA LYS A 434 10.48 -19.58 13.92
C LYS A 434 9.23 -19.17 13.15
N ILE A 435 9.23 -17.97 12.58
CA ILE A 435 8.10 -17.38 11.85
C ILE A 435 8.51 -17.18 10.40
N SER A 436 7.64 -17.49 9.45
CA SER A 436 7.88 -17.24 8.03
C SER A 436 7.45 -15.82 7.63
N PHE A 437 7.99 -15.33 6.52
CA PHE A 437 7.54 -14.06 5.95
C PHE A 437 6.05 -14.10 5.57
N ASP A 438 5.58 -15.23 5.03
CA ASP A 438 4.17 -15.41 4.68
C ASP A 438 3.26 -15.25 5.90
N ASN A 439 3.64 -15.80 7.07
CA ASN A 439 2.87 -15.65 8.32
C ASN A 439 2.80 -14.19 8.78
N ILE A 440 3.87 -13.41 8.62
CA ILE A 440 3.87 -11.99 9.00
C ILE A 440 3.01 -11.17 8.03
N VAL A 441 3.01 -11.50 6.74
CA VAL A 441 2.13 -10.86 5.77
C VAL A 441 0.65 -11.13 6.10
N GLU A 442 0.30 -12.36 6.46
CA GLU A 442 -1.06 -12.70 6.92
C GLU A 442 -1.42 -11.96 8.21
N THR A 443 -0.52 -11.95 9.20
CA THR A 443 -0.71 -11.19 10.45
C THR A 443 -0.90 -9.70 10.18
N MET A 444 -0.16 -9.12 9.22
CA MET A 444 -0.35 -7.73 8.83
C MET A 444 -1.73 -7.48 8.24
N LYS A 445 -2.26 -8.42 7.45
CA LYS A 445 -3.62 -8.35 6.90
C LYS A 445 -4.65 -8.34 8.03
N GLU A 446 -4.56 -9.28 8.97
CA GLU A 446 -5.47 -9.39 10.10
C GLU A 446 -5.43 -8.15 11.00
N THR A 447 -4.24 -7.73 11.44
CA THR A 447 -4.07 -6.52 12.26
C THR A 447 -4.52 -5.26 11.54
N GLY A 448 -4.37 -5.19 10.21
CA GLY A 448 -4.87 -4.10 9.39
C GLY A 448 -6.39 -4.03 9.39
N HIS A 449 -7.08 -5.16 9.32
CA HIS A 449 -8.54 -5.22 9.44
C HIS A 449 -9.02 -4.83 10.83
N ASP A 450 -8.27 -5.19 11.88
CA ASP A 450 -8.61 -4.90 13.27
C ASP A 450 -8.36 -3.44 13.68
N LEU A 451 -7.54 -2.71 12.92
CA LEU A 451 -7.37 -1.27 13.11
C LEU A 451 -8.73 -0.56 12.92
N LEU A 452 -9.13 0.25 13.90
CA LEU A 452 -10.33 1.08 13.78
C LEU A 452 -10.21 2.02 12.56
N PRO A 453 -11.32 2.31 11.85
CA PRO A 453 -11.32 3.19 10.68
C PRO A 453 -10.65 4.56 10.92
N ILE A 454 -10.74 5.12 12.14
CA ILE A 454 -10.12 6.39 12.50
C ILE A 454 -8.58 6.38 12.43
N TYR A 455 -7.96 5.18 12.37
CA TYR A 455 -6.51 4.98 12.26
C TYR A 455 -6.06 4.57 10.86
N ARG A 456 -6.97 4.63 9.86
CA ARG A 456 -6.72 4.23 8.47
C ARG A 456 -6.88 5.41 7.52
N GLU A 457 -5.89 6.31 7.48
CA GLU A 457 -5.77 7.45 6.56
C GLU A 457 -7.00 8.40 6.57
N THR A 458 -7.56 8.68 7.75
CA THR A 458 -8.70 9.59 7.90
C THR A 458 -8.34 10.94 8.53
N ALA A 459 -7.17 11.04 9.16
CA ALA A 459 -6.76 12.19 9.96
C ALA A 459 -7.73 12.55 11.13
N GLU A 460 -8.54 11.58 11.58
CA GLU A 460 -9.54 11.77 12.66
C GLU A 460 -9.08 11.18 13.99
N GLY A 461 -8.05 10.32 13.97
CA GLY A 461 -7.52 9.62 15.15
C GLY A 461 -6.07 9.94 15.45
N GLY A 462 -5.52 9.25 16.43
CA GLY A 462 -4.10 9.21 16.74
C GLY A 462 -3.40 10.55 16.81
N MET A 463 -2.29 10.68 16.10
CA MET A 463 -1.47 11.90 16.10
C MET A 463 -2.22 13.09 15.49
N ALA A 464 -3.02 12.88 14.46
CA ALA A 464 -3.79 13.96 13.83
C ALA A 464 -4.78 14.60 14.81
N LYS A 465 -5.51 13.77 15.59
CA LYS A 465 -6.46 14.24 16.60
C LYS A 465 -5.78 14.97 17.77
N ASN A 466 -4.63 14.45 18.20
CA ASN A 466 -3.93 14.96 19.38
C ASN A 466 -2.87 16.03 19.05
N TYR A 467 -2.80 16.44 17.78
CA TYR A 467 -1.81 17.41 17.34
C TYR A 467 -2.03 18.75 18.03
N ASN A 468 -1.02 19.16 18.80
CA ASN A 468 -0.93 20.48 19.39
C ASN A 468 0.48 21.03 19.11
N PRO A 469 0.61 22.02 18.20
CA PRO A 469 1.93 22.50 17.80
C PRO A 469 2.68 23.07 19.00
N ILE A 470 3.95 22.69 19.13
CA ILE A 470 4.85 23.26 20.13
C ILE A 470 4.99 24.75 19.83
N LYS A 471 4.49 25.60 20.73
CA LYS A 471 4.72 27.04 20.65
C LYS A 471 6.19 27.30 21.01
N LYS A 472 6.94 27.79 20.03
CA LYS A 472 8.32 28.26 20.24
C LYS A 472 8.33 29.69 20.79
#